data_f251fd6b6f842d4e2323f465305d1f68
#
_entry.id   f251fd6b6f842d4e2323f465305d1f68
#
_cell.length_a   1.000
_cell.length_b   1.000
_cell.length_c   1.000
_cell.angle_alpha   90.00
_cell.angle_beta   90.00
_cell.angle_gamma   90.00
#
_symmetry.space_group_name_H-M   'P 1'
#
loop_
_entity.id
_entity.type
_entity.pdbx_description
1 polymer ?
#
loop_
_entity_poly.entity_id
_entity_poly.type
_entity_poly.pdbx_seq_one_letter_code
_entity_poly.pdbx_strand_id
1 'polypeptide(L)'
;MTSSYDTIGRPVGRAEGPDKVTGQAMFPADVNLPGTLVGKCLRSPFPYAKILSIDPNSVAAARQVPGVHAVLTTDDIPSHLVGRMLRDMPILARDVVR
;
A
#
# COMPACT_ATOMS: atom_id res chain seq x y z
N MET A 1 43.72 27.18 -12.22
CA MET A 1 43.65 25.73 -11.91
C MET A 1 42.24 25.27 -12.28
N THR A 2 42.07 24.59 -13.41
CA THR A 2 40.80 24.01 -13.81
C THR A 2 40.61 22.69 -13.03
N SER A 3 39.72 22.70 -12.07
CA SER A 3 39.36 21.52 -11.34
C SER A 3 38.65 20.52 -12.29
N SER A 4 39.30 19.44 -12.64
CA SER A 4 38.72 18.37 -13.45
C SER A 4 37.91 17.47 -12.54
N TYR A 5 36.58 17.45 -12.73
CA TYR A 5 35.69 16.51 -12.04
C TYR A 5 35.52 15.24 -12.87
N ASP A 6 35.54 14.08 -12.21
CA ASP A 6 35.43 12.78 -12.90
C ASP A 6 34.01 12.44 -13.38
N THR A 7 32.99 13.07 -12.78
CA THR A 7 31.58 12.78 -13.06
C THR A 7 30.80 13.97 -13.63
N ILE A 8 31.19 15.21 -13.26
CA ILE A 8 30.50 16.42 -13.73
C ILE A 8 30.82 16.68 -15.19
N GLY A 9 29.81 16.84 -16.05
CA GLY A 9 29.93 17.09 -17.47
C GLY A 9 30.28 15.87 -18.33
N ARG A 10 30.20 14.66 -17.76
CA ARG A 10 30.40 13.39 -18.47
C ARG A 10 29.12 12.57 -18.48
N PRO A 11 28.82 11.81 -19.55
CA PRO A 11 27.72 10.86 -19.56
C PRO A 11 28.08 9.69 -18.65
N VAL A 12 27.47 9.63 -17.46
CA VAL A 12 27.59 8.53 -16.54
C VAL A 12 26.42 7.57 -16.75
N GLY A 13 26.71 6.31 -16.99
CA GLY A 13 25.70 5.27 -17.11
C GLY A 13 24.91 5.12 -15.81
N ARG A 14 23.61 4.92 -15.92
CA ARG A 14 22.75 4.65 -14.76
C ARG A 14 23.12 3.31 -14.15
N ALA A 15 23.45 3.26 -12.84
CA ALA A 15 23.93 2.06 -12.17
C ALA A 15 22.96 0.88 -12.30
N GLU A 16 21.66 1.14 -12.07
CA GLU A 16 20.62 0.11 -12.21
C GLU A 16 20.03 -0.01 -13.63
N GLY A 17 20.62 0.63 -14.61
CA GLY A 17 20.16 0.61 -16.00
C GLY A 17 20.14 -0.79 -16.63
N PRO A 18 21.26 -1.53 -16.59
CA PRO A 18 21.34 -2.87 -17.13
C PRO A 18 20.29 -3.83 -16.54
N ASP A 19 20.13 -3.84 -15.23
CA ASP A 19 19.17 -4.71 -14.54
C ASP A 19 17.72 -4.40 -14.94
N LYS A 20 17.41 -3.11 -15.16
CA LYS A 20 16.07 -2.70 -15.59
C LYS A 20 15.75 -3.12 -17.02
N VAL A 21 16.69 -2.96 -17.94
CA VAL A 21 16.44 -3.31 -19.35
C VAL A 21 16.50 -4.82 -19.61
N THR A 22 17.17 -5.58 -18.77
CA THR A 22 17.25 -7.04 -18.85
C THR A 22 16.16 -7.74 -18.04
N GLY A 23 15.38 -6.99 -17.24
CA GLY A 23 14.34 -7.55 -16.37
C GLY A 23 14.88 -8.22 -15.10
N GLN A 24 16.15 -7.98 -14.74
CA GLN A 24 16.77 -8.51 -13.54
C GLN A 24 16.56 -7.62 -12.30
N ALA A 25 16.09 -6.37 -12.51
CA ALA A 25 15.81 -5.46 -11.41
C ALA A 25 14.67 -5.99 -10.54
N MET A 26 14.95 -6.15 -9.24
CA MET A 26 13.96 -6.55 -8.23
C MET A 26 13.23 -5.33 -7.72
N PHE A 27 11.91 -5.30 -7.85
CA PHE A 27 11.04 -4.28 -7.27
C PHE A 27 10.31 -4.84 -6.05
N PRO A 28 9.77 -3.98 -5.15
CA PRO A 28 9.03 -4.44 -3.98
C PRO A 28 7.88 -5.41 -4.29
N ALA A 29 7.25 -5.27 -5.48
CA ALA A 29 6.19 -6.17 -5.93
C ALA A 29 6.68 -7.56 -6.34
N ASP A 30 7.97 -7.71 -6.64
CA ASP A 30 8.58 -8.97 -7.05
C ASP A 30 9.06 -9.80 -5.84
N VAL A 31 9.09 -9.17 -4.66
CA VAL A 31 9.53 -9.82 -3.43
C VAL A 31 8.42 -10.74 -2.92
N ASN A 32 8.65 -12.04 -3.01
CA ASN A 32 7.73 -13.07 -2.53
C ASN A 32 8.40 -13.90 -1.43
N LEU A 33 8.04 -13.63 -0.17
CA LEU A 33 8.59 -14.33 0.98
C LEU A 33 7.66 -15.50 1.37
N PRO A 34 8.20 -16.65 1.77
CA PRO A 34 7.39 -17.75 2.31
C PRO A 34 6.52 -17.29 3.47
N GLY A 35 5.24 -17.63 3.43
CA GLY A 35 4.28 -17.23 4.46
C GLY A 35 3.74 -15.80 4.35
N THR A 36 4.05 -15.08 3.28
CA THR A 36 3.47 -13.74 3.03
C THR A 36 1.96 -13.85 2.86
N LEU A 37 1.24 -13.02 3.60
CA LEU A 37 -0.21 -12.88 3.48
C LEU A 37 -0.55 -11.80 2.44
N VAL A 38 -1.68 -11.99 1.75
CA VAL A 38 -2.21 -11.01 0.81
C VAL A 38 -3.29 -10.19 1.49
N GLY A 39 -3.08 -8.88 1.59
CA GLY A 39 -4.09 -7.95 2.07
C GLY A 39 -5.04 -7.52 0.94
N LYS A 40 -6.34 -7.56 1.21
CA LYS A 40 -7.38 -7.02 0.31
C LYS A 40 -8.28 -6.06 1.07
N CYS A 41 -8.61 -4.94 0.43
CA CYS A 41 -9.57 -3.99 0.98
C CYS A 41 -10.95 -4.24 0.37
N LEU A 42 -11.96 -4.35 1.20
CA LEU A 42 -13.35 -4.25 0.77
C LEU A 42 -13.62 -2.78 0.42
N ARG A 43 -13.94 -2.52 -0.83
CA ARG A 43 -14.25 -1.17 -1.32
C ARG A 43 -15.75 -0.98 -1.43
N SER A 44 -16.21 0.26 -1.18
CA SER A 44 -17.58 0.64 -1.44
C SER A 44 -17.88 0.58 -2.95
N PRO A 45 -19.07 0.11 -3.34
CA PRO A 45 -19.56 0.24 -4.72
C PRO A 45 -20.01 1.68 -5.06
N PHE A 46 -20.13 2.54 -4.06
CA PHE A 46 -20.54 3.93 -4.24
C PHE A 46 -19.31 4.86 -4.14
N PRO A 47 -19.22 5.88 -4.99
CA PRO A 47 -18.11 6.85 -4.93
C PRO A 47 -18.15 7.73 -3.68
N TYR A 48 -19.36 7.98 -3.15
CA TYR A 48 -19.60 8.71 -1.90
C TYR A 48 -20.83 8.14 -1.21
N ALA A 49 -20.66 7.70 0.04
CA ALA A 49 -21.78 7.17 0.83
C ALA A 49 -21.48 7.25 2.32
N LYS A 50 -22.52 7.40 3.12
CA LYS A 50 -22.45 7.29 4.57
C LYS A 50 -22.44 5.81 4.97
N ILE A 51 -21.50 5.43 5.83
CA ILE A 51 -21.46 4.09 6.43
C ILE A 51 -22.43 4.11 7.60
N LEU A 52 -23.51 3.35 7.49
CA LEU A 52 -24.51 3.24 8.57
C LEU A 52 -24.07 2.23 9.62
N SER A 53 -23.53 1.10 9.18
CA SER A 53 -23.01 0.05 10.05
C SER A 53 -22.13 -0.92 9.25
N ILE A 54 -21.23 -1.61 9.94
CA ILE A 54 -20.54 -2.80 9.46
C ILE A 54 -21.10 -3.95 10.30
N ASP A 55 -21.79 -4.91 9.66
CA ASP A 55 -22.42 -6.00 10.36
C ASP A 55 -21.39 -6.93 11.04
N PRO A 56 -21.41 -7.05 12.37
CA PRO A 56 -20.49 -7.91 13.10
C PRO A 56 -20.56 -9.39 12.69
N ASN A 57 -21.75 -9.88 12.29
CA ASN A 57 -21.92 -11.24 11.84
C ASN A 57 -21.19 -11.51 10.53
N SER A 58 -21.24 -10.54 9.60
CA SER A 58 -20.49 -10.62 8.35
C SER A 58 -18.99 -10.62 8.59
N VAL A 59 -18.49 -9.82 9.52
CA VAL A 59 -17.07 -9.82 9.94
C VAL A 59 -16.68 -11.17 10.55
N ALA A 60 -17.51 -11.71 11.43
CA ALA A 60 -17.28 -13.02 12.05
C ALA A 60 -17.28 -14.15 11.01
N ALA A 61 -18.23 -14.14 10.07
CA ALA A 61 -18.28 -15.10 8.98
C ALA A 61 -17.03 -15.01 8.07
N ALA A 62 -16.59 -13.81 7.75
CA ALA A 62 -15.36 -13.62 6.97
C ALA A 62 -14.12 -14.18 7.66
N ARG A 63 -14.02 -14.08 9.00
CA ARG A 63 -12.93 -14.65 9.78
C ARG A 63 -12.90 -16.19 9.77
N GLN A 64 -14.04 -16.84 9.49
CA GLN A 64 -14.16 -18.29 9.42
C GLN A 64 -13.82 -18.87 8.03
N VAL A 65 -13.65 -18.04 7.03
CA VAL A 65 -13.31 -18.50 5.67
C VAL A 65 -11.90 -19.12 5.68
N PRO A 66 -11.71 -20.35 5.18
CA PRO A 66 -10.41 -20.99 5.13
C PRO A 66 -9.39 -20.12 4.40
N GLY A 67 -8.21 -19.93 5.00
CA GLY A 67 -7.14 -19.10 4.48
C GLY A 67 -7.22 -17.61 4.88
N VAL A 68 -8.28 -17.18 5.56
CA VAL A 68 -8.35 -15.85 6.16
C VAL A 68 -7.66 -15.87 7.51
N HIS A 69 -6.59 -15.10 7.66
CA HIS A 69 -5.82 -14.97 8.89
C HIS A 69 -6.30 -13.84 9.79
N ALA A 70 -6.78 -12.76 9.20
CA ALA A 70 -7.31 -11.63 9.94
C ALA A 70 -8.33 -10.84 9.10
N VAL A 71 -9.31 -10.24 9.77
CA VAL A 71 -10.21 -9.23 9.21
C VAL A 71 -10.09 -8.01 10.11
N LEU A 72 -9.55 -6.93 9.57
CA LEU A 72 -9.35 -5.68 10.28
C LEU A 72 -10.51 -4.74 9.99
N THR A 73 -11.01 -4.11 11.03
CA THR A 73 -12.05 -3.07 10.99
C THR A 73 -11.47 -1.74 11.45
N THR A 74 -12.29 -0.70 11.45
CA THR A 74 -11.89 0.61 11.98
C THR A 74 -11.54 0.59 13.48
N ASP A 75 -12.03 -0.38 14.22
CA ASP A 75 -11.77 -0.52 15.66
C ASP A 75 -10.38 -1.10 15.94
N ASP A 76 -9.83 -1.85 14.97
CA ASP A 76 -8.51 -2.44 15.05
C ASP A 76 -7.39 -1.45 14.65
N ILE A 77 -7.75 -0.28 14.13
CA ILE A 77 -6.80 0.68 13.54
C ILE A 77 -6.85 2.03 14.26
N PRO A 78 -5.68 2.66 14.51
CA PRO A 78 -5.62 3.98 15.11
C PRO A 78 -6.45 5.02 14.34
N SER A 79 -7.10 5.92 15.07
CA SER A 79 -8.00 6.93 14.49
C SER A 79 -7.29 8.14 13.87
N HIS A 80 -5.94 8.18 13.89
CA HIS A 80 -5.22 9.31 13.31
C HIS A 80 -5.36 9.37 11.78
N LEU A 81 -5.36 10.58 11.27
CA LEU A 81 -5.41 10.83 9.83
C LEU A 81 -4.01 10.73 9.22
N VAL A 82 -3.95 10.22 8.01
CA VAL A 82 -2.72 10.12 7.22
C VAL A 82 -2.83 11.01 5.98
N GLY A 83 -1.70 11.32 5.38
CA GLY A 83 -1.62 12.10 4.16
C GLY A 83 -0.21 12.65 3.97
N ARG A 84 0.19 12.82 2.73
CA ARG A 84 1.55 13.25 2.38
C ARG A 84 1.76 14.74 2.59
N MET A 85 0.81 15.56 2.20
CA MET A 85 0.86 17.02 2.35
C MET A 85 -0.15 17.51 3.39
N LEU A 86 -1.37 16.97 3.35
CA LEU A 86 -2.41 17.22 4.33
C LEU A 86 -2.77 15.89 4.99
N ARG A 87 -2.89 15.89 6.32
CA ARG A 87 -3.30 14.70 7.07
C ARG A 87 -4.82 14.74 7.24
N ASP A 88 -5.54 14.40 6.19
CA ASP A 88 -7.00 14.46 6.10
C ASP A 88 -7.65 13.13 5.71
N MET A 89 -6.83 12.10 5.43
CA MET A 89 -7.32 10.78 5.03
C MET A 89 -7.31 9.81 6.20
N PRO A 90 -8.44 9.20 6.55
CA PRO A 90 -8.45 8.06 7.47
C PRO A 90 -7.80 6.83 6.80
N ILE A 91 -7.15 5.99 7.57
CA ILE A 91 -6.56 4.71 7.08
C ILE A 91 -7.67 3.80 6.54
N LEU A 92 -8.77 3.68 7.29
CA LEU A 92 -10.02 3.05 6.84
C LEU A 92 -11.17 4.04 7.02
N ALA A 93 -12.14 4.01 6.13
CA ALA A 93 -13.34 4.84 6.23
C ALA A 93 -14.14 4.45 7.50
N ARG A 94 -14.52 5.46 8.30
CA ARG A 94 -15.33 5.29 9.53
C ARG A 94 -16.78 5.66 9.31
N ASP A 95 -17.02 6.88 8.85
CA ASP A 95 -18.35 7.44 8.72
C ASP A 95 -18.80 7.59 7.27
N VAL A 96 -17.86 7.88 6.39
CA VAL A 96 -18.12 8.19 4.98
C VAL A 96 -17.05 7.55 4.11
N VAL A 97 -17.44 6.92 3.01
CA VAL A 97 -16.57 6.54 1.90
C VAL A 97 -16.50 7.66 0.87
N ARG A 98 -15.32 7.86 0.30
CA ARG A 98 -15.03 8.89 -0.70
C ARG A 98 -14.23 8.31 -1.85
#